data_f1c4322d015fcd0c958bf672b11fa16b
#
_entry.id   f1c4322d015fcd0c958bf672b11fa16b
#
_cell.length_a   1.000
_cell.length_b   1.000
_cell.length_c   1.000
_cell.angle_alpha   90.00
_cell.angle_beta   90.00
_cell.angle_gamma   90.00
#
_symmetry.space_group_name_H-M   'P 1'
#
loop_
_entity.id
_entity.type
_entity.pdbx_description
1 polymer ?
#
loop_
_entity_poly.entity_id
_entity_poly.type
_entity_poly.pdbx_seq_one_letter_code
_entity_poly.pdbx_strand_id
1 'polypeptide(L)'
;MTHRIVERFFSENEECPDIMIANIFGAVNVKDNLNKMEEIINIAHEKEVNILIFPELSLTSYVWKSGDPSEVKDLLLEGENSNINSWLKNVKDSLTEGEGKLEYIIYGNCRQKEEKLYNSLFILNPEIDHNEERYIYDKIFLPPVEQHYFRQGTDKRLSIDTKWGRFGFLICYDLCFVELPRQYSFIDEVDAIVTIAAWHSEAVREYARMNVRTDHYYGFLWNLMNASKAAYNQIWSLGVNWVGKHEVNQEYFWGGSGIWAPSGMNLLQASNINEELLLIRNVDIKTQRDREKDSFNYRIDFENFYRPMDYQRECTEFLV
;
A
#
# COMPACT_ATOMS: atom_id res chain seq x y z
N MET A 1 -12.67 -3.04 -20.42
CA MET A 1 -11.39 -2.62 -21.05
C MET A 1 -10.39 -3.77 -20.84
N THR A 2 -9.55 -4.08 -21.84
CA THR A 2 -8.51 -5.09 -21.66
C THR A 2 -7.36 -4.45 -20.89
N HIS A 3 -7.18 -4.83 -19.62
CA HIS A 3 -6.02 -4.41 -18.83
C HIS A 3 -4.74 -5.04 -19.40
N ARG A 4 -3.69 -4.25 -19.49
CA ARG A 4 -2.35 -4.78 -19.84
C ARG A 4 -1.80 -5.50 -18.62
N ILE A 5 -1.47 -6.78 -18.78
CA ILE A 5 -0.83 -7.60 -17.74
C ILE A 5 0.66 -7.69 -18.03
N VAL A 6 1.49 -7.36 -17.04
CA VAL A 6 2.94 -7.55 -17.06
C VAL A 6 3.26 -8.65 -16.07
N GLU A 7 3.66 -9.80 -16.59
CA GLU A 7 3.89 -11.02 -15.81
C GLU A 7 5.37 -11.35 -15.70
N ARG A 8 5.80 -11.74 -14.51
CA ARG A 8 7.16 -12.20 -14.26
C ARG A 8 7.19 -13.32 -13.22
N PHE A 9 7.91 -14.40 -13.55
CA PHE A 9 8.19 -15.53 -12.67
C PHE A 9 9.50 -15.29 -11.91
N PHE A 10 9.48 -15.49 -10.59
CA PHE A 10 10.66 -15.32 -9.73
C PHE A 10 11.25 -16.65 -9.25
N SER A 11 10.46 -17.70 -9.23
CA SER A 11 10.92 -19.06 -8.94
C SER A 11 10.03 -20.10 -9.66
N GLU A 12 10.45 -21.36 -9.59
CA GLU A 12 9.66 -22.50 -10.05
C GLU A 12 8.83 -23.13 -8.90
N ASN A 13 8.93 -22.58 -7.68
CA ASN A 13 8.23 -23.09 -6.52
C ASN A 13 6.79 -22.58 -6.48
N GLU A 14 5.86 -23.42 -6.86
CA GLU A 14 4.42 -23.11 -6.89
C GLU A 14 3.77 -22.98 -5.50
N GLU A 15 4.49 -23.29 -4.41
CA GLU A 15 4.03 -23.03 -3.05
C GLU A 15 4.21 -21.57 -2.64
N CYS A 16 5.04 -20.81 -3.38
CA CYS A 16 5.20 -19.38 -3.19
C CYS A 16 4.00 -18.61 -3.72
N PRO A 17 3.67 -17.43 -3.15
CA PRO A 17 2.50 -16.68 -3.57
C PRO A 17 2.64 -16.07 -4.96
N ASP A 18 1.53 -16.04 -5.66
CA ASP A 18 1.29 -15.20 -6.81
C ASP A 18 0.62 -13.90 -6.35
N ILE A 19 1.25 -12.77 -6.65
CA ILE A 19 0.79 -11.45 -6.20
C ILE A 19 0.42 -10.61 -7.42
N MET A 20 -0.78 -10.03 -7.41
CA MET A 20 -1.19 -9.04 -8.40
C MET A 20 -1.22 -7.65 -7.78
N ILE A 21 -0.54 -6.70 -8.43
CA ILE A 21 -0.53 -5.29 -8.06
C ILE A 21 -1.29 -4.49 -9.13
N ALA A 22 -2.31 -3.75 -8.70
CA ALA A 22 -3.12 -2.92 -9.57
C ALA A 22 -2.54 -1.50 -9.69
N ASN A 23 -1.79 -1.23 -10.78
CA ASN A 23 -1.34 0.11 -11.17
C ASN A 23 -2.41 0.72 -12.06
N ILE A 24 -3.43 1.33 -11.45
CA ILE A 24 -4.67 1.71 -12.14
C ILE A 24 -4.96 3.20 -12.02
N PHE A 25 -5.82 3.67 -12.91
CA PHE A 25 -6.39 5.00 -12.91
C PHE A 25 -7.68 5.02 -12.05
N GLY A 26 -7.80 5.98 -11.14
CA GLY A 26 -8.99 6.15 -10.31
C GLY A 26 -10.10 6.91 -11.04
N ALA A 27 -11.30 6.34 -11.04
CA ALA A 27 -12.49 7.06 -11.48
C ALA A 27 -12.94 8.08 -10.42
N VAL A 28 -13.69 9.09 -10.84
CA VAL A 28 -14.19 10.16 -9.97
C VAL A 28 -15.29 9.64 -9.03
N ASN A 29 -16.08 8.69 -9.48
CA ASN A 29 -17.23 8.18 -8.76
C ASN A 29 -17.01 6.76 -8.24
N VAL A 30 -17.66 6.45 -7.14
CA VAL A 30 -17.54 5.16 -6.43
C VAL A 30 -18.01 4.00 -7.30
N LYS A 31 -19.08 4.16 -8.06
CA LYS A 31 -19.63 3.09 -8.88
C LYS A 31 -18.67 2.60 -9.95
N ASP A 32 -17.98 3.52 -10.63
CA ASP A 32 -17.01 3.16 -11.67
C ASP A 32 -15.77 2.50 -11.04
N ASN A 33 -15.36 2.94 -9.85
CA ASN A 33 -14.29 2.27 -9.10
C ASN A 33 -14.68 0.84 -8.70
N LEU A 34 -15.91 0.64 -8.19
CA LEU A 34 -16.42 -0.70 -7.88
C LEU A 34 -16.41 -1.61 -9.10
N ASN A 35 -16.92 -1.15 -10.23
CA ASN A 35 -16.94 -1.93 -11.47
C ASN A 35 -15.53 -2.30 -11.93
N LYS A 36 -14.59 -1.36 -11.85
CA LYS A 36 -13.19 -1.60 -12.20
C LYS A 36 -12.52 -2.61 -11.25
N MET A 37 -12.76 -2.47 -9.94
CA MET A 37 -12.23 -3.43 -8.96
C MET A 37 -12.79 -4.83 -9.17
N GLU A 38 -14.10 -4.96 -9.48
CA GLU A 38 -14.73 -6.23 -9.78
C GLU A 38 -14.12 -6.89 -11.03
N GLU A 39 -13.92 -6.11 -12.11
CA GLU A 39 -13.22 -6.61 -13.30
C GLU A 39 -11.82 -7.15 -12.98
N ILE A 40 -11.05 -6.42 -12.16
CA ILE A 40 -9.70 -6.84 -11.77
C ILE A 40 -9.72 -8.06 -10.83
N ILE A 41 -10.69 -8.15 -9.92
CA ILE A 41 -10.88 -9.33 -9.06
C ILE A 41 -11.17 -10.57 -9.91
N ASN A 42 -12.02 -10.46 -10.92
CA ASN A 42 -12.30 -11.55 -11.85
C ASN A 42 -11.04 -11.97 -12.62
N ILE A 43 -10.23 -11.01 -13.07
CA ILE A 43 -8.92 -11.31 -13.70
C ILE A 43 -7.99 -12.02 -12.71
N ALA A 44 -7.96 -11.61 -11.43
CA ALA A 44 -7.13 -12.25 -10.41
C ALA A 44 -7.55 -13.70 -10.15
N HIS A 45 -8.86 -13.98 -10.16
CA HIS A 45 -9.38 -15.35 -10.10
C HIS A 45 -8.97 -16.17 -11.32
N GLU A 46 -9.19 -15.65 -12.54
CA GLU A 46 -8.79 -16.32 -13.79
C GLU A 46 -7.29 -16.60 -13.88
N LYS A 47 -6.47 -15.73 -13.27
CA LYS A 47 -5.03 -15.86 -13.22
C LYS A 47 -4.52 -16.64 -12.01
N GLU A 48 -5.40 -17.20 -11.19
CA GLU A 48 -5.06 -17.97 -9.99
C GLU A 48 -4.11 -17.24 -9.02
N VAL A 49 -4.35 -15.94 -8.82
CA VAL A 49 -3.57 -15.08 -7.92
C VAL A 49 -3.92 -15.40 -6.47
N ASN A 50 -2.95 -15.32 -5.56
CA ASN A 50 -3.17 -15.50 -4.12
C ASN A 50 -3.46 -14.18 -3.39
N ILE A 51 -2.78 -13.11 -3.79
CA ILE A 51 -2.87 -11.79 -3.14
C ILE A 51 -3.09 -10.72 -4.21
N LEU A 52 -4.19 -9.97 -4.10
CA LEU A 52 -4.49 -8.82 -4.95
C LEU A 52 -4.39 -7.54 -4.13
N ILE A 53 -3.68 -6.52 -4.67
CA ILE A 53 -3.45 -5.27 -3.96
C ILE A 53 -3.89 -4.08 -4.82
N PHE A 54 -4.80 -3.28 -4.28
CA PHE A 54 -5.29 -2.03 -4.86
C PHE A 54 -4.61 -0.80 -4.21
N PRO A 55 -4.62 0.36 -4.88
CA PRO A 55 -4.08 1.60 -4.34
C PRO A 55 -4.85 2.16 -3.13
N GLU A 56 -4.30 3.21 -2.53
CA GLU A 56 -4.96 4.04 -1.51
C GLU A 56 -6.29 4.58 -2.05
N LEU A 57 -7.33 4.57 -1.20
CA LEU A 57 -8.66 5.10 -1.54
C LEU A 57 -9.25 4.54 -2.85
N SER A 58 -8.99 3.29 -3.14
CA SER A 58 -9.37 2.64 -4.40
C SER A 58 -10.88 2.59 -4.65
N LEU A 59 -11.70 2.64 -3.60
CA LEU A 59 -13.15 2.74 -3.73
C LEU A 59 -13.65 4.17 -3.89
N THR A 60 -13.17 5.09 -3.06
CA THR A 60 -13.68 6.46 -3.01
C THR A 60 -12.92 7.43 -3.90
N SER A 61 -11.75 7.04 -4.40
CA SER A 61 -10.83 7.93 -5.13
C SER A 61 -10.21 9.04 -4.26
N TYR A 62 -9.22 9.72 -4.81
CA TYR A 62 -8.50 10.82 -4.16
C TYR A 62 -8.94 12.16 -4.79
N VAL A 63 -10.04 12.73 -4.30
CA VAL A 63 -10.76 13.82 -5.00
C VAL A 63 -10.80 15.16 -4.24
N TRP A 64 -10.00 15.32 -3.20
CA TRP A 64 -10.07 16.50 -2.34
C TRP A 64 -9.61 17.78 -3.03
N LYS A 65 -10.41 18.84 -2.91
CA LYS A 65 -10.09 20.14 -3.52
C LYS A 65 -10.23 21.32 -2.58
N SER A 66 -11.33 21.37 -1.83
CA SER A 66 -11.72 22.58 -1.11
C SER A 66 -11.19 22.63 0.32
N GLY A 67 -10.79 21.49 0.89
CA GLY A 67 -10.51 21.34 2.31
C GLY A 67 -11.78 21.16 3.16
N ASP A 68 -12.94 20.96 2.53
CA ASP A 68 -14.22 20.72 3.22
C ASP A 68 -14.45 19.22 3.44
N PRO A 69 -14.56 18.75 4.70
CA PRO A 69 -14.86 17.35 5.00
C PRO A 69 -16.16 16.82 4.41
N SER A 70 -17.08 17.69 3.97
CA SER A 70 -18.31 17.25 3.29
C SER A 70 -18.01 16.48 2.01
N GLU A 71 -16.93 16.79 1.29
CA GLU A 71 -16.50 16.05 0.09
C GLU A 71 -16.33 14.55 0.36
N VAL A 72 -15.75 14.19 1.51
CA VAL A 72 -15.59 12.78 1.92
C VAL A 72 -16.91 12.15 2.33
N LYS A 73 -17.77 12.91 3.04
CA LYS A 73 -19.09 12.42 3.44
C LYS A 73 -19.97 12.13 2.24
N ASP A 74 -19.91 12.97 1.22
CA ASP A 74 -20.66 12.78 -0.03
C ASP A 74 -20.21 11.48 -0.74
N LEU A 75 -18.90 11.19 -0.76
CA LEU A 75 -18.37 9.93 -1.31
C LEU A 75 -18.78 8.70 -0.48
N LEU A 76 -18.82 8.81 0.85
CA LEU A 76 -19.31 7.73 1.70
C LEU A 76 -20.81 7.47 1.45
N LEU A 77 -21.61 8.52 1.31
CA LEU A 77 -23.03 8.40 0.97
C LEU A 77 -23.22 7.81 -0.44
N GLU A 78 -22.40 8.21 -1.40
CA GLU A 78 -22.39 7.58 -2.74
C GLU A 78 -22.06 6.09 -2.64
N GLY A 79 -21.10 5.71 -1.79
CA GLY A 79 -20.76 4.32 -1.52
C GLY A 79 -21.94 3.53 -0.94
N GLU A 80 -22.66 4.09 0.04
CA GLU A 80 -23.86 3.47 0.59
C GLU A 80 -24.96 3.30 -0.48
N ASN A 81 -25.20 4.33 -1.29
CA ASN A 81 -26.16 4.28 -2.40
C ASN A 81 -25.73 3.28 -3.49
N SER A 82 -24.44 3.04 -3.65
CA SER A 82 -23.89 2.04 -4.58
C SER A 82 -23.82 0.63 -3.99
N ASN A 83 -24.40 0.41 -2.81
CA ASN A 83 -24.41 -0.87 -2.10
C ASN A 83 -23.02 -1.47 -1.84
N ILE A 84 -22.06 -0.62 -1.46
CA ILE A 84 -20.67 -1.03 -1.24
C ILE A 84 -20.55 -2.19 -0.23
N ASN A 85 -21.36 -2.18 0.83
CA ASN A 85 -21.37 -3.23 1.84
C ASN A 85 -21.85 -4.58 1.26
N SER A 86 -22.86 -4.56 0.40
CA SER A 86 -23.33 -5.77 -0.28
C SER A 86 -22.29 -6.28 -1.27
N TRP A 87 -21.62 -5.39 -1.98
CA TRP A 87 -20.52 -5.73 -2.88
C TRP A 87 -19.35 -6.37 -2.11
N LEU A 88 -18.89 -5.76 -1.03
CA LEU A 88 -17.82 -6.32 -0.17
C LEU A 88 -18.17 -7.70 0.37
N LYS A 89 -19.44 -7.89 0.78
CA LYS A 89 -19.92 -9.20 1.21
C LYS A 89 -19.83 -10.23 0.08
N ASN A 90 -20.33 -9.89 -1.11
CA ASN A 90 -20.28 -10.79 -2.27
C ASN A 90 -18.84 -11.15 -2.64
N VAL A 91 -17.92 -10.18 -2.62
CA VAL A 91 -16.49 -10.43 -2.85
C VAL A 91 -15.93 -11.39 -1.81
N LYS A 92 -16.22 -11.16 -0.52
CA LYS A 92 -15.78 -12.05 0.56
C LYS A 92 -16.37 -13.46 0.42
N ASP A 93 -17.65 -13.56 0.09
CA ASP A 93 -18.31 -14.85 -0.13
C ASP A 93 -17.64 -15.59 -1.32
N SER A 94 -17.27 -14.89 -2.39
CA SER A 94 -16.55 -15.48 -3.53
C SER A 94 -15.15 -16.00 -3.17
N LEU A 95 -14.46 -15.36 -2.23
CA LEU A 95 -13.18 -15.86 -1.72
C LEU A 95 -13.36 -17.16 -0.90
N THR A 96 -14.51 -17.31 -0.25
CA THR A 96 -14.83 -18.49 0.58
C THR A 96 -15.30 -19.68 -0.26
N GLU A 97 -16.13 -19.42 -1.26
CA GLU A 97 -16.81 -20.43 -2.06
C GLU A 97 -16.06 -20.77 -3.36
N GLY A 98 -15.10 -19.94 -3.74
CA GLY A 98 -14.36 -20.07 -5.00
C GLY A 98 -13.40 -21.25 -5.01
N GLU A 99 -13.35 -21.97 -6.11
CA GLU A 99 -12.31 -22.98 -6.40
C GLU A 99 -10.94 -22.33 -6.71
N GLY A 100 -10.84 -20.98 -6.63
CA GLY A 100 -9.65 -20.20 -6.97
C GLY A 100 -8.62 -20.12 -5.84
N LYS A 101 -7.42 -19.61 -6.18
CA LYS A 101 -6.31 -19.42 -5.23
C LYS A 101 -6.34 -18.06 -4.51
N LEU A 102 -7.25 -17.15 -4.87
CA LEU A 102 -7.30 -15.79 -4.29
C LEU A 102 -7.75 -15.83 -2.84
N GLU A 103 -6.83 -15.49 -1.93
CA GLU A 103 -7.04 -15.55 -0.48
C GLU A 103 -7.11 -14.16 0.16
N TYR A 104 -6.37 -13.18 -0.41
CA TYR A 104 -6.29 -11.85 0.18
C TYR A 104 -6.53 -10.77 -0.87
N ILE A 105 -7.42 -9.83 -0.54
CA ILE A 105 -7.57 -8.57 -1.28
C ILE A 105 -7.27 -7.41 -0.31
N ILE A 106 -6.29 -6.59 -0.66
CA ILE A 106 -5.87 -5.43 0.11
C ILE A 106 -6.28 -4.18 -0.65
N TYR A 107 -7.01 -3.26 -0.01
CA TYR A 107 -7.53 -2.07 -0.66
C TYR A 107 -7.61 -0.87 0.29
N GLY A 108 -7.63 0.34 -0.28
CA GLY A 108 -7.81 1.58 0.46
C GLY A 108 -9.23 2.12 0.34
N ASN A 109 -9.75 2.69 1.42
CA ASN A 109 -11.04 3.36 1.43
C ASN A 109 -11.12 4.43 2.53
N CYS A 110 -12.01 5.42 2.35
CA CYS A 110 -12.44 6.26 3.46
C CYS A 110 -13.32 5.46 4.41
N ARG A 111 -13.19 5.71 5.71
CA ARG A 111 -14.17 5.23 6.69
C ARG A 111 -14.59 6.31 7.66
N GLN A 112 -15.79 6.19 8.16
CA GLN A 112 -16.27 6.98 9.28
C GLN A 112 -16.30 6.11 10.55
N LYS A 113 -15.73 6.65 11.61
CA LYS A 113 -15.83 6.08 12.96
C LYS A 113 -16.30 7.17 13.90
N GLU A 114 -17.48 6.98 14.51
CA GLU A 114 -18.19 8.05 15.20
C GLU A 114 -18.42 9.24 14.25
N GLU A 115 -17.95 10.43 14.60
CA GLU A 115 -18.04 11.64 13.75
C GLU A 115 -16.74 11.94 13.00
N LYS A 116 -15.74 11.06 13.09
CA LYS A 116 -14.40 11.25 12.51
C LYS A 116 -14.23 10.44 11.24
N LEU A 117 -13.53 11.03 10.29
CA LEU A 117 -13.18 10.41 9.01
C LEU A 117 -11.73 9.96 9.03
N TYR A 118 -11.45 8.81 8.44
CA TYR A 118 -10.12 8.21 8.35
C TYR A 118 -9.83 7.74 6.92
N ASN A 119 -8.58 7.87 6.51
CA ASN A 119 -8.02 7.22 5.33
C ASN A 119 -7.48 5.86 5.78
N SER A 120 -8.06 4.77 5.30
CA SER A 120 -7.84 3.44 5.88
C SER A 120 -7.53 2.40 4.84
N LEU A 121 -6.75 1.40 5.24
CA LEU A 121 -6.49 0.18 4.51
C LEU A 121 -7.26 -0.97 5.14
N PHE A 122 -7.85 -1.78 4.30
CA PHE A 122 -8.66 -2.95 4.65
C PHE A 122 -8.10 -4.21 4.01
N ILE A 123 -8.36 -5.34 4.65
CA ILE A 123 -7.99 -6.66 4.18
C ILE A 123 -9.26 -7.51 4.08
N LEU A 124 -9.58 -7.98 2.88
CA LEU A 124 -10.59 -9.01 2.67
C LEU A 124 -9.92 -10.37 2.61
N ASN A 125 -10.38 -11.26 3.45
CA ASN A 125 -9.96 -12.66 3.52
C ASN A 125 -11.11 -13.46 4.14
N PRO A 126 -11.34 -14.73 3.79
CA PRO A 126 -12.42 -15.53 4.36
C PRO A 126 -12.45 -15.60 5.88
N GLU A 127 -11.28 -15.65 6.51
CA GLU A 127 -11.13 -15.83 7.96
C GLU A 127 -11.08 -14.51 8.73
N ILE A 128 -10.87 -13.37 8.03
CA ILE A 128 -10.76 -12.04 8.64
C ILE A 128 -12.10 -11.32 8.56
N ASP A 129 -12.63 -10.86 9.69
CA ASP A 129 -13.70 -9.87 9.67
C ASP A 129 -13.11 -8.49 9.35
N HIS A 130 -13.32 -8.02 8.12
CA HIS A 130 -12.80 -6.76 7.62
C HIS A 130 -13.35 -5.51 8.33
N ASN A 131 -14.40 -5.67 9.17
CA ASN A 131 -14.92 -4.60 10.03
C ASN A 131 -14.28 -4.61 11.42
N GLU A 132 -13.49 -5.63 11.75
CA GLU A 132 -12.84 -5.71 13.04
C GLU A 132 -11.64 -4.76 13.12
N GLU A 133 -11.66 -3.84 14.06
CA GLU A 133 -10.64 -2.79 14.25
C GLU A 133 -9.19 -3.28 14.26
N ARG A 134 -8.96 -4.52 14.64
CA ARG A 134 -7.59 -5.07 14.65
C ARG A 134 -7.04 -5.37 13.27
N TYR A 135 -7.89 -5.44 12.23
CA TYR A 135 -7.52 -5.70 10.85
C TYR A 135 -7.66 -4.47 9.95
N ILE A 136 -7.91 -3.30 10.54
CA ILE A 136 -7.99 -2.03 9.83
C ILE A 136 -6.76 -1.20 10.21
N TYR A 137 -6.09 -0.66 9.20
CA TYR A 137 -5.00 0.28 9.40
C TYR A 137 -5.44 1.68 8.98
N ASP A 138 -5.50 2.60 9.94
CA ASP A 138 -5.74 4.01 9.67
C ASP A 138 -4.40 4.72 9.47
N LYS A 139 -4.29 5.52 8.41
CA LYS A 139 -3.10 6.28 8.06
C LYS A 139 -2.59 7.09 9.26
N ILE A 140 -1.34 6.85 9.64
CA ILE A 140 -0.75 7.48 10.84
C ILE A 140 -0.30 8.91 10.51
N PHE A 141 0.40 9.11 9.40
CA PHE A 141 0.89 10.42 9.01
C PHE A 141 0.06 11.00 7.86
N LEU A 142 -0.58 12.13 8.12
CA LEU A 142 -1.41 12.83 7.13
C LEU A 142 -0.60 13.97 6.50
N PRO A 143 -0.48 14.03 5.16
CA PRO A 143 0.06 15.21 4.50
C PRO A 143 -0.85 16.41 4.75
N PRO A 144 -0.35 17.65 4.64
CA PRO A 144 -1.11 18.86 4.99
C PRO A 144 -2.49 18.94 4.35
N VAL A 145 -2.64 18.51 3.10
CA VAL A 145 -3.94 18.51 2.39
C VAL A 145 -4.95 17.57 3.05
N GLU A 146 -4.53 16.41 3.53
CA GLU A 146 -5.43 15.44 4.13
C GLU A 146 -5.84 15.78 5.56
N GLN A 147 -5.08 16.61 6.27
CA GLN A 147 -5.40 17.03 7.64
C GLN A 147 -6.71 17.81 7.75
N HIS A 148 -7.21 18.37 6.64
CA HIS A 148 -8.50 19.06 6.56
C HIS A 148 -9.67 18.07 6.54
N TYR A 149 -9.46 16.85 6.07
CA TYR A 149 -10.50 15.84 5.84
C TYR A 149 -10.49 14.74 6.88
N PHE A 150 -9.30 14.24 7.19
CA PHE A 150 -9.12 13.04 7.99
C PHE A 150 -8.54 13.32 9.37
N ARG A 151 -8.79 12.38 10.26
CA ARG A 151 -8.08 12.26 11.53
C ARG A 151 -6.93 11.28 11.38
N GLN A 152 -5.85 11.60 12.06
CA GLN A 152 -4.69 10.75 12.20
C GLN A 152 -5.08 9.42 12.84
N GLY A 153 -4.60 8.32 12.31
CA GLY A 153 -4.69 7.01 12.94
C GLY A 153 -3.92 6.98 14.26
N THR A 154 -4.18 5.96 15.03
CA THR A 154 -3.36 5.69 16.24
C THR A 154 -1.99 5.17 15.80
N ASP A 155 -1.04 5.08 16.74
CA ASP A 155 0.28 4.46 16.53
C ASP A 155 0.23 2.93 16.35
N LYS A 156 -0.97 2.39 16.15
CA LYS A 156 -1.20 0.96 15.94
C LYS A 156 -0.74 0.54 14.55
N ARG A 157 0.38 -0.16 14.49
CA ARG A 157 0.82 -0.87 13.30
C ARG A 157 -0.06 -2.10 13.08
N LEU A 158 -0.37 -2.39 11.81
CA LEU A 158 -1.08 -3.61 11.41
C LEU A 158 -0.11 -4.57 10.75
N SER A 159 -0.03 -5.78 11.27
CA SER A 159 0.61 -6.90 10.58
C SER A 159 -0.28 -8.13 10.61
N ILE A 160 -0.21 -8.94 9.57
CA ILE A 160 -0.91 -10.22 9.48
C ILE A 160 0.07 -11.35 9.17
N ASP A 161 -0.17 -12.50 9.79
CA ASP A 161 0.50 -13.72 9.43
C ASP A 161 -0.22 -14.41 8.28
N THR A 162 0.52 -14.77 7.25
CA THR A 162 0.06 -15.60 6.15
C THR A 162 0.92 -16.85 6.06
N LYS A 163 0.50 -17.86 5.31
CA LYS A 163 1.34 -19.04 5.08
C LYS A 163 2.67 -18.73 4.38
N TRP A 164 2.76 -17.59 3.69
CA TRP A 164 3.97 -17.16 2.95
C TRP A 164 4.89 -16.20 3.73
N GLY A 165 4.43 -15.69 4.86
CA GLY A 165 5.18 -14.74 5.70
C GLY A 165 4.27 -13.74 6.39
N ARG A 166 4.89 -12.87 7.17
CA ARG A 166 4.21 -11.78 7.87
C ARG A 166 4.28 -10.50 7.05
N PHE A 167 3.13 -9.89 6.82
CA PHE A 167 3.00 -8.64 6.07
C PHE A 167 2.63 -7.47 6.97
N GLY A 168 3.33 -6.36 6.82
CA GLY A 168 2.99 -5.06 7.42
C GLY A 168 2.41 -4.11 6.37
N PHE A 169 1.76 -3.03 6.83
CA PHE A 169 1.00 -2.12 5.95
C PHE A 169 1.28 -0.65 6.22
N LEU A 170 1.39 0.13 5.15
CA LEU A 170 1.56 1.58 5.17
C LEU A 170 0.63 2.23 4.15
N ILE A 171 0.25 3.48 4.39
CA ILE A 171 -0.51 4.28 3.44
C ILE A 171 0.29 5.53 3.06
N CYS A 172 0.72 5.60 1.80
CA CYS A 172 1.24 6.78 1.11
C CYS A 172 2.30 7.56 1.92
N TYR A 173 1.92 8.65 2.57
CA TYR A 173 2.80 9.54 3.31
C TYR A 173 3.51 8.87 4.51
N ASP A 174 2.97 7.78 5.04
CA ASP A 174 3.64 6.95 6.05
C ASP A 174 5.01 6.46 5.59
N LEU A 175 5.18 6.27 4.26
CA LEU A 175 6.44 5.86 3.65
C LEU A 175 7.59 6.86 3.90
N CYS A 176 7.27 8.14 4.15
CA CYS A 176 8.27 9.18 4.42
C CYS A 176 8.96 9.05 5.78
N PHE A 177 8.42 8.25 6.68
CA PHE A 177 8.88 8.14 8.07
C PHE A 177 9.59 6.81 8.27
N VAL A 178 10.92 6.86 8.34
CA VAL A 178 11.79 5.67 8.43
C VAL A 178 11.56 4.84 9.70
N GLU A 179 11.00 5.45 10.73
CA GLU A 179 10.68 4.82 12.00
C GLU A 179 9.63 3.72 11.87
N LEU A 180 8.60 3.92 11.04
CA LEU A 180 7.53 2.93 10.85
C LEU A 180 8.06 1.62 10.23
N PRO A 181 8.70 1.63 9.05
CA PRO A 181 9.28 0.42 8.49
C PRO A 181 10.30 -0.25 9.41
N ARG A 182 11.06 0.54 10.18
CA ARG A 182 12.02 0.02 11.15
C ARG A 182 11.33 -0.75 12.27
N GLN A 183 10.23 -0.23 12.82
CA GLN A 183 9.45 -0.90 13.84
C GLN A 183 8.78 -2.18 13.30
N TYR A 184 8.21 -2.13 12.11
CA TYR A 184 7.68 -3.31 11.44
C TYR A 184 8.72 -4.43 11.29
N SER A 185 9.93 -4.08 10.85
CA SER A 185 10.99 -5.07 10.64
C SER A 185 11.59 -5.59 11.94
N PHE A 186 11.88 -4.70 12.91
CA PHE A 186 12.66 -5.03 14.10
C PHE A 186 11.80 -5.52 15.27
N ILE A 187 10.57 -5.00 15.40
CA ILE A 187 9.67 -5.34 16.51
C ILE A 187 8.63 -6.37 16.06
N ASP A 188 7.94 -6.08 14.96
CA ASP A 188 6.85 -6.92 14.48
C ASP A 188 7.34 -8.08 13.59
N GLU A 189 8.63 -8.08 13.22
CA GLU A 189 9.32 -9.13 12.46
C GLU A 189 8.67 -9.46 11.11
N VAL A 190 8.15 -8.43 10.41
CA VAL A 190 7.53 -8.63 9.12
C VAL A 190 8.54 -9.05 8.05
N ASP A 191 8.07 -9.85 7.10
CA ASP A 191 8.82 -10.29 5.93
C ASP A 191 8.69 -9.31 4.77
N ALA A 192 7.53 -8.65 4.69
CA ALA A 192 7.19 -7.73 3.63
C ALA A 192 6.37 -6.54 4.16
N ILE A 193 6.51 -5.39 3.52
CA ILE A 193 5.64 -4.23 3.75
C ILE A 193 4.94 -3.87 2.44
N VAL A 194 3.61 -3.86 2.49
CA VAL A 194 2.73 -3.32 1.45
C VAL A 194 2.49 -1.84 1.73
N THR A 195 2.78 -0.99 0.74
CA THR A 195 2.45 0.44 0.79
C THR A 195 1.45 0.74 -0.31
N ILE A 196 0.23 1.07 0.05
CA ILE A 196 -0.77 1.59 -0.90
C ILE A 196 -0.69 3.12 -0.94
N ALA A 197 -0.84 3.72 -2.13
CA ALA A 197 -0.63 5.15 -2.28
C ALA A 197 -1.52 5.80 -3.35
N ALA A 198 -1.74 7.10 -3.16
CA ALA A 198 -2.17 8.08 -4.15
C ALA A 198 -1.03 9.11 -4.33
N TRP A 199 0.15 8.62 -4.74
CA TRP A 199 1.38 9.39 -4.76
C TRP A 199 1.51 10.17 -6.05
N HIS A 200 1.57 11.50 -5.93
CA HIS A 200 1.66 12.39 -7.07
C HIS A 200 3.01 12.30 -7.77
N SER A 201 3.05 12.72 -9.05
CA SER A 201 4.28 12.75 -9.84
C SER A 201 5.03 14.06 -9.71
N GLU A 202 4.30 15.18 -9.67
CA GLU A 202 4.85 16.50 -9.87
C GLU A 202 5.18 17.19 -8.54
N ALA A 203 6.42 17.58 -8.41
CA ALA A 203 6.88 18.58 -7.47
C ALA A 203 8.21 19.15 -7.95
N VAL A 204 8.28 20.45 -8.02
CA VAL A 204 9.50 21.14 -8.39
C VAL A 204 10.48 21.14 -7.22
N ARG A 205 11.72 20.74 -7.50
CA ARG A 205 12.87 21.02 -6.64
C ARG A 205 13.92 21.71 -7.45
N GLU A 206 14.28 22.88 -6.99
CA GLU A 206 15.26 23.74 -7.66
C GLU A 206 16.35 24.18 -6.70
N TYR A 207 17.58 24.01 -7.13
CA TYR A 207 18.77 24.54 -6.50
C TYR A 207 19.36 25.62 -7.44
N ALA A 208 18.71 26.78 -7.47
CA ALA A 208 18.96 27.85 -8.45
C ALA A 208 20.43 28.24 -8.57
N ARG A 209 21.16 28.33 -7.43
CA ARG A 209 22.60 28.65 -7.43
C ARG A 209 23.48 27.56 -8.07
N MET A 210 22.96 26.35 -8.19
CA MET A 210 23.67 25.20 -8.77
C MET A 210 23.14 24.86 -10.18
N ASN A 211 22.14 25.61 -10.66
CA ASN A 211 21.46 25.36 -11.93
C ASN A 211 20.93 23.90 -12.04
N VAL A 212 20.40 23.37 -10.94
CA VAL A 212 19.81 22.03 -10.88
C VAL A 212 18.32 22.16 -10.59
N ARG A 213 17.49 21.55 -11.43
CA ARG A 213 16.03 21.53 -11.29
C ARG A 213 15.46 20.16 -11.70
N THR A 214 14.44 19.71 -11.02
CA THR A 214 13.57 18.60 -11.42
C THR A 214 12.12 18.95 -11.18
N ASP A 215 11.26 18.55 -12.09
CA ASP A 215 9.80 18.73 -11.98
C ASP A 215 9.11 17.44 -11.46
N HIS A 216 9.83 16.32 -11.39
CA HIS A 216 9.31 15.01 -10.96
C HIS A 216 9.90 14.52 -9.62
N TYR A 217 10.06 15.45 -8.69
CA TYR A 217 10.68 15.13 -7.40
C TYR A 217 9.94 14.04 -6.62
N TYR A 218 8.61 14.03 -6.64
CA TYR A 218 7.83 13.02 -5.94
C TYR A 218 7.99 11.63 -6.56
N GLY A 219 8.09 11.53 -7.88
CA GLY A 219 8.38 10.26 -8.53
C GLY A 219 9.76 9.71 -8.16
N PHE A 220 10.77 10.59 -8.07
CA PHE A 220 12.08 10.22 -7.55
C PHE A 220 11.98 9.69 -6.11
N LEU A 221 11.25 10.40 -5.23
CA LEU A 221 11.07 9.97 -3.83
C LEU A 221 10.38 8.62 -3.73
N TRP A 222 9.35 8.36 -4.53
CA TRP A 222 8.64 7.07 -4.55
C TRP A 222 9.61 5.90 -4.73
N ASN A 223 10.45 5.98 -5.74
CA ASN A 223 11.43 4.94 -6.03
C ASN A 223 12.51 4.83 -4.94
N LEU A 224 13.04 5.97 -4.50
CA LEU A 224 14.06 6.02 -3.46
C LEU A 224 13.57 5.44 -2.14
N MET A 225 12.38 5.82 -1.69
CA MET A 225 11.85 5.40 -0.38
C MET A 225 11.45 3.94 -0.35
N ASN A 226 10.85 3.40 -1.43
CA ASN A 226 10.55 1.98 -1.51
C ASN A 226 11.83 1.12 -1.52
N ALA A 227 12.84 1.52 -2.29
CA ALA A 227 14.14 0.85 -2.31
C ALA A 227 14.85 0.92 -0.96
N SER A 228 14.90 2.12 -0.35
CA SER A 228 15.54 2.33 0.95
C SER A 228 14.82 1.58 2.07
N LYS A 229 13.47 1.61 2.09
CA LYS A 229 12.66 0.84 3.04
C LYS A 229 13.02 -0.64 3.01
N ALA A 230 13.13 -1.21 1.82
CA ALA A 230 13.52 -2.60 1.64
C ALA A 230 14.95 -2.85 2.13
N ALA A 231 15.92 -2.08 1.64
CA ALA A 231 17.34 -2.29 1.93
C ALA A 231 17.71 -2.11 3.40
N TYR A 232 17.29 -0.99 4.04
CA TYR A 232 17.65 -0.72 5.43
C TYR A 232 17.01 -1.66 6.44
N ASN A 233 15.90 -2.29 6.07
CA ASN A 233 15.16 -3.18 6.94
C ASN A 233 15.29 -4.65 6.55
N GLN A 234 15.94 -4.94 5.40
CA GLN A 234 16.11 -6.28 4.85
C GLN A 234 14.79 -7.06 4.75
N ILE A 235 13.78 -6.39 4.19
CA ILE A 235 12.43 -6.89 3.96
C ILE A 235 11.97 -6.59 2.54
N TRP A 236 10.97 -7.32 2.06
CA TRP A 236 10.31 -6.99 0.81
C TRP A 236 9.53 -5.69 0.90
N SER A 237 9.53 -4.91 -0.17
CA SER A 237 8.70 -3.73 -0.34
C SER A 237 7.80 -3.90 -1.55
N LEU A 238 6.48 -3.84 -1.33
CA LEU A 238 5.47 -3.80 -2.38
C LEU A 238 4.83 -2.41 -2.37
N GLY A 239 5.04 -1.64 -3.42
CA GLY A 239 4.46 -0.30 -3.57
C GLY A 239 3.33 -0.35 -4.60
N VAL A 240 2.15 0.13 -4.23
CA VAL A 240 0.95 0.14 -5.09
C VAL A 240 0.43 1.55 -5.18
N ASN A 241 0.37 2.12 -6.37
CA ASN A 241 0.05 3.52 -6.58
C ASN A 241 -0.98 3.70 -7.70
N TRP A 242 -1.70 4.80 -7.64
CA TRP A 242 -2.45 5.31 -8.77
C TRP A 242 -1.55 5.73 -9.91
N VAL A 243 -2.06 5.66 -11.15
CA VAL A 243 -1.38 6.14 -12.35
C VAL A 243 -2.27 7.08 -13.16
N GLY A 244 -1.67 7.99 -13.90
CA GLY A 244 -2.37 8.87 -14.84
C GLY A 244 -2.90 10.16 -14.20
N LYS A 245 -3.64 10.91 -14.98
CA LYS A 245 -4.16 12.22 -14.60
C LYS A 245 -5.56 12.10 -14.00
N HIS A 246 -5.71 12.63 -12.78
CA HIS A 246 -7.02 12.68 -12.13
C HIS A 246 -7.90 13.79 -12.74
N GLU A 247 -9.13 13.44 -13.12
CA GLU A 247 -10.02 14.37 -13.81
C GLU A 247 -10.42 15.59 -12.96
N VAL A 248 -10.60 15.40 -11.66
CA VAL A 248 -11.03 16.44 -10.73
C VAL A 248 -9.88 17.36 -10.34
N ASN A 249 -8.78 16.79 -9.83
CA ASN A 249 -7.65 17.58 -9.32
C ASN A 249 -6.71 18.06 -10.41
N GLN A 250 -6.82 17.48 -11.64
CA GLN A 250 -5.90 17.73 -12.74
C GLN A 250 -4.43 17.39 -12.43
N GLU A 251 -4.18 16.72 -11.30
CA GLU A 251 -2.87 16.27 -10.89
C GLU A 251 -2.54 14.91 -11.47
N TYR A 252 -1.25 14.65 -11.65
CA TYR A 252 -0.77 13.36 -12.13
C TYR A 252 -0.30 12.51 -10.96
N PHE A 253 -0.76 11.27 -10.91
CA PHE A 253 -0.19 10.24 -10.06
C PHE A 253 1.00 9.58 -10.76
N TRP A 254 2.02 9.26 -9.98
CA TRP A 254 3.29 8.77 -10.52
C TRP A 254 3.17 7.37 -11.14
N GLY A 255 2.19 6.56 -10.77
CA GLY A 255 2.22 5.15 -11.14
C GLY A 255 3.43 4.45 -10.52
N GLY A 256 4.16 3.70 -11.33
CA GLY A 256 5.40 3.08 -10.88
C GLY A 256 5.20 2.10 -9.71
N SER A 257 4.02 1.50 -9.61
CA SER A 257 3.77 0.39 -8.69
C SER A 257 4.80 -0.72 -8.92
N GLY A 258 5.23 -1.41 -7.88
CA GLY A 258 6.29 -2.40 -8.09
C GLY A 258 6.65 -3.21 -6.84
N ILE A 259 7.66 -4.06 -7.04
CA ILE A 259 8.26 -4.90 -5.99
C ILE A 259 9.77 -4.68 -5.90
N TRP A 260 10.25 -4.48 -4.68
CA TRP A 260 11.66 -4.35 -4.34
C TRP A 260 12.07 -5.48 -3.41
N ALA A 261 13.17 -6.14 -3.76
CA ALA A 261 13.76 -7.20 -2.94
C ALA A 261 14.31 -6.66 -1.62
N PRO A 262 14.59 -7.52 -0.62
CA PRO A 262 15.21 -7.13 0.65
C PRO A 262 16.55 -6.39 0.52
N SER A 263 17.24 -6.52 -0.60
CA SER A 263 18.44 -5.74 -0.96
C SER A 263 18.15 -4.29 -1.40
N GLY A 264 16.87 -3.93 -1.58
CA GLY A 264 16.47 -2.65 -2.17
C GLY A 264 16.41 -2.64 -3.69
N MET A 265 16.81 -3.74 -4.36
CA MET A 265 16.76 -3.84 -5.83
C MET A 265 15.30 -3.87 -6.31
N ASN A 266 14.95 -2.98 -7.24
CA ASN A 266 13.67 -3.06 -7.93
C ASN A 266 13.67 -4.25 -8.89
N LEU A 267 12.72 -5.15 -8.73
CA LEU A 267 12.64 -6.37 -9.53
C LEU A 267 11.60 -6.30 -10.65
N LEU A 268 10.51 -5.56 -10.42
CA LEU A 268 9.48 -5.32 -11.41
C LEU A 268 8.76 -4.01 -11.07
N GLN A 269 8.53 -3.19 -12.08
CA GLN A 269 7.84 -1.91 -11.92
C GLN A 269 6.88 -1.66 -13.09
N ALA A 270 5.71 -1.15 -12.75
CA ALA A 270 4.68 -0.74 -13.71
C ALA A 270 5.01 0.59 -14.37
N SER A 271 4.29 0.88 -15.43
CA SER A 271 4.33 2.15 -16.16
C SER A 271 3.97 3.33 -15.25
N ASN A 272 4.61 4.48 -15.52
CA ASN A 272 4.27 5.76 -14.92
C ASN A 272 3.18 6.50 -15.70
N ILE A 273 2.68 5.92 -16.80
CA ILE A 273 1.75 6.60 -17.73
C ILE A 273 0.51 5.76 -17.98
N ASN A 274 0.66 4.43 -18.04
CA ASN A 274 -0.40 3.52 -18.43
C ASN A 274 -0.90 2.67 -17.27
N GLU A 275 -2.18 2.29 -17.31
CA GLU A 275 -2.70 1.24 -16.44
C GLU A 275 -2.07 -0.10 -16.76
N GLU A 276 -1.61 -0.80 -15.74
CA GLU A 276 -1.03 -2.13 -15.84
C GLU A 276 -1.36 -2.95 -14.60
N LEU A 277 -1.60 -4.24 -14.78
CA LEU A 277 -1.64 -5.22 -13.70
C LEU A 277 -0.30 -5.94 -13.67
N LEU A 278 0.46 -5.79 -12.58
CA LEU A 278 1.69 -6.56 -12.41
C LEU A 278 1.36 -7.90 -11.80
N LEU A 279 1.68 -8.96 -12.51
CA LEU A 279 1.51 -10.33 -12.04
C LEU A 279 2.87 -10.93 -11.68
N ILE A 280 3.10 -11.03 -10.38
CA ILE A 280 4.36 -11.45 -9.78
C ILE A 280 4.17 -12.90 -9.34
N ARG A 281 4.81 -13.83 -10.08
CA ARG A 281 4.64 -15.27 -9.89
C ARG A 281 5.68 -15.86 -8.96
N ASN A 282 5.24 -16.70 -8.05
CA ASN A 282 6.09 -17.55 -7.22
C ASN A 282 7.20 -16.78 -6.48
N VAL A 283 6.85 -15.69 -5.79
CA VAL A 283 7.83 -14.90 -5.06
C VAL A 283 8.13 -15.52 -3.69
N ASP A 284 9.34 -16.03 -3.52
CA ASP A 284 9.78 -16.65 -2.25
C ASP A 284 10.11 -15.57 -1.21
N ILE A 285 9.09 -15.19 -0.45
CA ILE A 285 9.18 -14.10 0.53
C ILE A 285 10.16 -14.43 1.66
N LYS A 286 9.99 -15.58 2.32
CA LYS A 286 10.77 -15.94 3.52
C LYS A 286 12.22 -16.28 3.21
N THR A 287 12.44 -17.20 2.29
CA THR A 287 13.80 -17.70 2.01
C THR A 287 14.70 -16.58 1.46
N GLN A 288 14.18 -15.73 0.58
CA GLN A 288 14.99 -14.63 0.06
C GLN A 288 15.30 -13.56 1.11
N ARG A 289 14.35 -13.27 2.01
CA ARG A 289 14.62 -12.39 3.15
C ARG A 289 15.70 -12.98 4.06
N ASP A 290 15.60 -14.26 4.36
CA ASP A 290 16.57 -14.92 5.24
C ASP A 290 17.97 -14.95 4.61
N ARG A 291 18.08 -15.26 3.31
CA ARG A 291 19.34 -15.20 2.56
C ARG A 291 19.99 -13.82 2.56
N GLU A 292 19.19 -12.74 2.48
CA GLU A 292 19.72 -11.38 2.55
C GLU A 292 20.38 -11.10 3.91
N LYS A 293 19.91 -11.76 4.97
CA LYS A 293 20.43 -11.62 6.34
C LYS A 293 21.61 -12.52 6.66
N ASP A 294 21.97 -13.49 5.80
CA ASP A 294 23.05 -14.45 6.04
C ASP A 294 24.42 -13.77 6.13
N SER A 295 24.68 -12.76 5.30
CA SER A 295 25.97 -12.05 5.28
C SER A 295 26.01 -10.85 6.22
N PHE A 296 24.92 -10.13 6.34
CA PHE A 296 24.76 -8.92 7.17
C PHE A 296 23.36 -8.93 7.75
N ASN A 297 23.26 -9.01 9.09
CA ASN A 297 21.96 -8.94 9.76
C ASN A 297 21.86 -7.62 10.54
N TYR A 298 21.34 -6.59 9.89
CA TYR A 298 21.29 -5.23 10.44
C TYR A 298 20.53 -5.16 11.77
N ARG A 299 19.50 -6.00 11.96
CA ARG A 299 18.78 -6.07 13.23
C ARG A 299 19.67 -6.60 14.36
N ILE A 300 20.31 -7.76 14.13
CA ILE A 300 21.17 -8.38 15.14
C ILE A 300 22.38 -7.47 15.45
N ASP A 301 22.98 -6.89 14.41
CA ASP A 301 24.11 -5.97 14.59
C ASP A 301 23.69 -4.73 15.38
N PHE A 302 22.51 -4.16 15.08
CA PHE A 302 21.99 -3.04 15.83
C PHE A 302 21.75 -3.39 17.31
N GLU A 303 21.11 -4.52 17.59
CA GLU A 303 20.83 -4.99 18.95
C GLU A 303 22.12 -5.28 19.72
N ASN A 304 23.15 -5.83 19.08
CA ASN A 304 24.43 -6.21 19.72
C ASN A 304 25.35 -5.02 19.93
N PHE A 305 25.45 -4.09 18.97
CA PHE A 305 26.48 -3.05 18.99
C PHE A 305 25.96 -1.69 19.42
N TYR A 306 24.69 -1.41 19.20
CA TYR A 306 24.14 -0.09 19.50
C TYR A 306 23.31 -0.07 20.79
N ARG A 307 22.93 -1.23 21.33
CA ARG A 307 21.98 -1.43 22.43
C ARG A 307 20.86 -0.38 22.36
N PRO A 308 19.68 -0.72 21.93
CA PRO A 308 18.63 0.28 21.73
C PRO A 308 18.56 1.11 23.01
N MET A 309 18.78 2.40 22.90
CA MET A 309 18.21 3.32 23.86
C MET A 309 16.74 2.93 23.91
N ASP A 310 16.21 2.78 25.12
CA ASP A 310 14.80 2.48 25.35
C ASP A 310 14.00 3.58 24.62
N TYR A 311 13.66 3.35 23.37
CA TYR A 311 12.90 4.30 22.53
C TYR A 311 11.59 4.71 23.19
N GLN A 312 11.13 3.94 24.19
CA GLN A 312 9.97 4.25 25.01
C GLN A 312 10.25 5.16 26.22
N ARG A 313 11.49 5.29 26.70
CA ARG A 313 11.76 6.09 27.90
C ARG A 313 12.24 7.52 27.62
N GLU A 314 12.94 7.78 26.52
CA GLU A 314 13.47 9.12 26.26
C GLU A 314 12.49 10.04 25.54
N CYS A 315 11.50 9.52 24.78
CA CYS A 315 10.46 10.36 24.20
C CYS A 315 9.50 10.98 25.22
N THR A 316 9.45 10.45 26.46
CA THR A 316 8.59 11.00 27.53
C THR A 316 9.27 12.09 28.35
N GLU A 317 10.58 12.27 28.29
CA GLU A 317 11.28 13.31 29.05
C GLU A 317 11.54 14.61 28.30
N PHE A 318 11.30 14.64 26.98
CA PHE A 318 11.47 15.86 26.15
C PHE A 318 10.18 16.63 25.83
N LEU A 319 9.05 16.26 26.43
CA LEU A 319 7.78 16.97 26.31
C LEU A 319 7.37 17.63 27.64
N VAL A 320 8.28 18.39 28.26
CA VAL A 320 7.94 19.33 29.32
C VAL A 320 8.45 20.73 28.94
#